data_9adbada5e32b431cc0c42ab69d1794a5
#
_entry.id   9adbada5e32b431cc0c42ab69d1794a5
#
_cell.length_a   1.000
_cell.length_b   1.000
_cell.length_c   1.000
_cell.angle_alpha   90.00
_cell.angle_beta   90.00
_cell.angle_gamma   90.00
#
_symmetry.space_group_name_H-M   'P 1'
#
loop_
_entity.id
_entity.type
_entity.pdbx_description
1 polymer ?
#
loop_
_entity_poly.entity_id
_entity_poly.type
_entity_poly.pdbx_seq_one_letter_code
_entity_poly.pdbx_strand_id
1 'polypeptide(L)'
;LFKQKFESGRVSIGTRQKISVIKENRSIRQFISSNILTPLMRWTGLVHFVSSINLSGPLKAFLCDFSPQIFYLQISNFESIRFSLDLLEHLQIPTVLHMMDDWPSTISGSGLFKKYWRRVIDREFRVLLGKTDLLLSISDAMSEEYLTRYGRRFIPFHNSIELEQFNIPRRGGTNKNNRIRILYVGRIGTANRSSLLRFAKIISEYNFQGFDVELNIYTKDYNS
;
A
#
# COMPACT_ATOMS: atom_id res chain seq x y z
N LEU A 1 -22.10 -3.12 -15.17
CA LEU A 1 -23.14 -3.04 -14.12
C LEU A 1 -22.60 -2.59 -12.76
N PHE A 2 -21.29 -2.47 -12.55
CA PHE A 2 -20.66 -2.05 -11.29
C PHE A 2 -19.47 -1.11 -11.54
N LYS A 3 -19.63 -0.10 -12.39
CA LYS A 3 -18.68 1.00 -12.41
C LYS A 3 -18.91 1.81 -11.13
N GLN A 4 -18.17 1.55 -10.07
CA GLN A 4 -17.99 2.52 -9.01
C GLN A 4 -17.25 3.71 -9.64
N LYS A 5 -17.99 4.73 -10.02
CA LYS A 5 -17.41 6.02 -10.40
C LYS A 5 -16.96 6.66 -9.10
N PHE A 6 -15.67 6.66 -8.85
CA PHE A 6 -15.12 7.54 -7.84
C PHE A 6 -15.08 8.93 -8.44
N GLU A 7 -15.87 9.83 -7.91
CA GLU A 7 -15.81 11.24 -8.26
C GLU A 7 -14.68 11.87 -7.43
N SER A 8 -13.70 12.41 -8.11
CA SER A 8 -12.66 13.21 -7.49
C SER A 8 -13.17 14.63 -7.31
N GLY A 9 -12.91 15.23 -6.16
CA GLY A 9 -13.37 16.57 -5.84
C GLY A 9 -12.67 17.15 -4.62
N ARG A 10 -12.96 18.42 -4.32
CA ARG A 10 -12.44 19.11 -3.15
C ARG A 10 -13.16 18.58 -1.90
N VAL A 11 -12.41 17.97 -0.97
CA VAL A 11 -12.92 17.60 0.34
C VAL A 11 -12.65 18.75 1.30
N SER A 12 -13.71 19.38 1.82
CA SER A 12 -13.58 20.32 2.91
C SER A 12 -13.32 19.55 4.22
N ILE A 13 -12.16 19.74 4.81
CA ILE A 13 -11.84 19.21 6.14
C ILE A 13 -12.53 20.10 7.17
N GLY A 14 -13.84 19.97 7.30
CA GLY A 14 -14.63 20.57 8.36
C GLY A 14 -14.62 19.68 9.59
N THR A 15 -14.66 20.32 10.76
CA THR A 15 -14.76 19.79 12.12
C THR A 15 -15.40 18.40 12.23
N ARG A 16 -14.75 17.48 12.95
CA ARG A 16 -15.18 16.10 13.24
C ARG A 16 -16.70 15.94 13.26
N GLN A 17 -17.31 15.60 12.16
CA GLN A 17 -18.62 14.95 12.20
C GLN A 17 -18.40 13.55 12.80
N LYS A 18 -19.04 13.28 13.92
CA LYS A 18 -19.20 11.90 14.44
C LYS A 18 -19.79 11.09 13.29
N ILE A 19 -18.96 10.23 12.69
CA ILE A 19 -19.45 9.22 11.78
C ILE A 19 -20.33 8.30 12.63
N SER A 20 -21.64 8.50 12.57
CA SER A 20 -22.60 7.55 13.06
C SER A 20 -22.38 6.29 12.24
N VAL A 21 -21.93 5.21 12.89
CA VAL A 21 -21.85 3.88 12.28
C VAL A 21 -23.29 3.47 12.03
N ILE A 22 -23.80 3.79 10.85
CA ILE A 22 -25.05 3.23 10.36
C ILE A 22 -24.79 1.74 10.19
N LYS A 23 -25.35 0.92 11.06
CA LYS A 23 -25.46 -0.52 10.84
C LYS A 23 -26.35 -0.72 9.62
N GLU A 24 -25.78 -0.70 8.43
CA GLU A 24 -26.47 -1.11 7.23
C GLU A 24 -26.80 -2.60 7.37
N ASN A 25 -28.11 -2.92 7.36
CA ASN A 25 -28.56 -4.27 7.12
C ASN A 25 -28.03 -4.72 5.76
N ARG A 26 -27.01 -5.57 5.77
CA ARG A 26 -26.39 -6.09 4.55
C ARG A 26 -27.45 -6.85 3.75
N SER A 27 -27.89 -6.25 2.66
CA SER A 27 -28.76 -6.89 1.68
C SER A 27 -28.10 -8.18 1.17
N ILE A 28 -28.91 -9.23 0.87
CA ILE A 28 -28.45 -10.49 0.25
C ILE A 28 -27.57 -10.20 -0.98
N ARG A 29 -27.91 -9.15 -1.72
CA ARG A 29 -27.11 -8.65 -2.85
C ARG A 29 -25.69 -8.20 -2.46
N GLN A 30 -25.54 -7.51 -1.33
CA GLN A 30 -24.25 -7.08 -0.80
C GLN A 30 -23.44 -8.28 -0.30
N PHE A 31 -24.10 -9.25 0.32
CA PHE A 31 -23.48 -10.50 0.78
C PHE A 31 -22.91 -11.31 -0.39
N ILE A 32 -23.67 -11.53 -1.46
CA ILE A 32 -23.21 -12.23 -2.67
C ILE A 32 -22.07 -11.45 -3.34
N SER A 33 -22.22 -10.13 -3.45
CA SER A 33 -21.20 -9.27 -4.05
C SER A 33 -19.89 -9.32 -3.27
N SER A 34 -19.93 -9.21 -1.95
CA SER A 34 -18.70 -9.14 -1.12
C SER A 34 -18.03 -10.51 -0.94
N ASN A 35 -18.80 -11.59 -0.82
CA ASN A 35 -18.26 -12.90 -0.44
C ASN A 35 -17.96 -13.82 -1.63
N ILE A 36 -18.58 -13.60 -2.77
CA ILE A 36 -18.43 -14.45 -3.96
C ILE A 36 -17.86 -13.66 -5.14
N LEU A 37 -18.55 -12.60 -5.55
CA LEU A 37 -18.20 -11.88 -6.77
C LEU A 37 -16.88 -11.14 -6.64
N THR A 38 -16.68 -10.40 -5.55
CA THR A 38 -15.44 -9.63 -5.33
C THR A 38 -14.20 -10.52 -5.21
N PRO A 39 -14.19 -11.63 -4.45
CA PRO A 39 -13.08 -12.58 -4.44
C PRO A 39 -12.80 -13.20 -5.81
N LEU A 40 -13.84 -13.57 -6.55
CA LEU A 40 -13.72 -14.13 -7.90
C LEU A 40 -13.11 -13.11 -8.87
N MET A 41 -13.58 -11.87 -8.84
CA MET A 41 -13.05 -10.78 -9.66
C MET A 41 -11.59 -10.46 -9.31
N ARG A 42 -11.22 -10.51 -8.02
CA ARG A 42 -9.83 -10.37 -7.58
C ARG A 42 -8.96 -11.54 -8.05
N TRP A 43 -9.47 -12.76 -7.93
CA TRP A 43 -8.75 -13.96 -8.35
C TRP A 43 -8.52 -14.01 -9.86
N THR A 44 -9.46 -13.54 -10.66
CA THR A 44 -9.33 -13.40 -12.13
C THR A 44 -8.61 -12.11 -12.54
N GLY A 45 -8.48 -11.13 -11.65
CA GLY A 45 -7.97 -9.79 -11.97
C GLY A 45 -8.98 -8.91 -12.72
N LEU A 46 -10.21 -9.37 -12.94
CA LEU A 46 -11.26 -8.58 -13.60
C LEU A 46 -11.60 -7.29 -12.84
N VAL A 47 -11.22 -7.21 -11.58
CA VAL A 47 -11.34 -5.97 -10.80
C VAL A 47 -10.67 -4.79 -11.51
N HIS A 48 -9.53 -5.00 -12.19
CA HIS A 48 -8.80 -3.96 -12.91
C HIS A 48 -9.50 -3.42 -14.15
N PHE A 49 -10.50 -4.15 -14.69
CA PHE A 49 -11.36 -3.63 -15.76
C PHE A 49 -12.54 -2.82 -15.24
N VAL A 50 -13.00 -3.14 -14.03
CA VAL A 50 -14.20 -2.52 -13.43
C VAL A 50 -13.84 -1.31 -12.61
N SER A 51 -12.72 -1.35 -11.90
CA SER A 51 -12.19 -0.22 -11.14
C SER A 51 -11.53 0.77 -12.10
N SER A 52 -12.04 1.99 -12.13
CA SER A 52 -11.38 3.09 -12.83
C SER A 52 -11.57 4.37 -12.04
N ILE A 53 -10.51 5.16 -11.95
CA ILE A 53 -10.57 6.52 -11.44
C ILE A 53 -10.59 7.42 -12.67
N ASN A 54 -11.62 8.23 -12.81
CA ASN A 54 -11.77 9.10 -13.96
C ASN A 54 -11.45 10.55 -13.59
N LEU A 55 -10.82 11.26 -14.50
CA LEU A 55 -10.59 12.69 -14.38
C LEU A 55 -11.93 13.44 -14.58
N SER A 56 -12.59 13.74 -13.45
CA SER A 56 -13.92 14.35 -13.45
C SER A 56 -13.88 15.83 -13.89
N GLY A 57 -15.00 16.35 -14.40
CA GLY A 57 -15.14 17.76 -14.74
C GLY A 57 -14.80 18.71 -13.58
N PRO A 58 -15.34 18.51 -12.36
CA PRO A 58 -14.97 19.29 -11.18
C PRO A 58 -13.47 19.27 -10.86
N LEU A 59 -12.79 18.12 -11.04
CA LEU A 59 -11.34 18.06 -10.81
C LEU A 59 -10.58 18.85 -11.88
N LYS A 60 -10.98 18.75 -13.14
CA LYS A 60 -10.38 19.54 -14.22
C LYS A 60 -10.51 21.04 -13.96
N ALA A 61 -11.71 21.49 -13.57
CA ALA A 61 -11.96 22.88 -13.23
C ALA A 61 -11.08 23.34 -12.05
N PHE A 62 -10.98 22.50 -11.00
CA PHE A 62 -10.10 22.78 -9.86
C PHE A 62 -8.63 22.88 -10.29
N LEU A 63 -8.14 21.99 -11.13
CA LEU A 63 -6.76 22.00 -11.59
C LEU A 63 -6.45 23.23 -12.45
N CYS A 64 -7.38 23.65 -13.29
CA CYS A 64 -7.26 24.89 -14.05
C CYS A 64 -7.20 26.12 -13.15
N ASP A 65 -8.05 26.21 -12.15
CA ASP A 65 -8.10 27.32 -11.20
C ASP A 65 -6.86 27.35 -10.30
N PHE A 66 -6.46 26.18 -9.79
CA PHE A 66 -5.30 26.06 -8.91
C PHE A 66 -3.97 26.28 -9.62
N SER A 67 -3.91 26.01 -10.93
CA SER A 67 -2.72 26.18 -11.79
C SER A 67 -1.43 25.60 -11.18
N PRO A 68 -1.36 24.28 -10.89
CA PRO A 68 -0.19 23.68 -10.27
C PRO A 68 1.03 23.81 -11.16
N GLN A 69 2.21 24.03 -10.57
CA GLN A 69 3.49 24.13 -11.29
C GLN A 69 4.28 22.84 -11.26
N ILE A 70 4.00 21.96 -10.31
CA ILE A 70 4.64 20.64 -10.14
C ILE A 70 3.56 19.63 -9.75
N PHE A 71 3.65 18.44 -10.33
CA PHE A 71 2.79 17.33 -9.96
C PHE A 71 3.59 16.27 -9.21
N TYR A 72 3.31 16.10 -7.92
CA TYR A 72 3.93 15.09 -7.08
C TYR A 72 3.00 13.87 -6.93
N LEU A 73 3.49 12.70 -7.32
CA LEU A 73 2.75 11.44 -7.37
C LEU A 73 3.25 10.43 -6.34
N GLN A 74 2.31 9.81 -5.65
CA GLN A 74 2.51 8.54 -4.96
C GLN A 74 1.46 7.55 -5.45
N ILE A 75 1.87 6.42 -5.98
CA ILE A 75 0.97 5.42 -6.54
C ILE A 75 1.09 4.11 -5.75
N SER A 76 -0.03 3.40 -5.63
CA SER A 76 -0.10 2.16 -4.84
C SER A 76 -0.89 1.03 -5.52
N ASN A 77 -1.45 1.27 -6.70
CA ASN A 77 -2.25 0.31 -7.44
C ASN A 77 -2.30 0.63 -8.93
N PHE A 78 -2.87 -0.27 -9.71
CA PHE A 78 -2.95 -0.15 -11.16
C PHE A 78 -3.84 1.01 -11.62
N GLU A 79 -4.94 1.23 -10.93
CA GLU A 79 -5.89 2.30 -11.23
C GLU A 79 -5.26 3.69 -11.06
N SER A 80 -4.36 3.83 -10.07
CA SER A 80 -3.60 5.07 -9.87
C SER A 80 -2.57 5.32 -10.97
N ILE A 81 -1.97 4.28 -11.58
CA ILE A 81 -1.11 4.47 -12.76
C ILE A 81 -1.90 5.13 -13.89
N ARG A 82 -3.06 4.55 -14.24
CA ARG A 82 -3.90 5.04 -15.33
C ARG A 82 -4.38 6.47 -15.07
N PHE A 83 -4.87 6.71 -13.87
CA PHE A 83 -5.30 8.03 -13.47
C PHE A 83 -4.16 9.06 -13.53
N SER A 84 -2.95 8.66 -13.14
CA SER A 84 -1.77 9.53 -13.24
C SER A 84 -1.43 9.83 -14.69
N LEU A 85 -1.51 8.85 -15.60
CA LEU A 85 -1.29 9.07 -17.02
C LEU A 85 -2.30 10.06 -17.61
N ASP A 86 -3.59 9.93 -17.26
CA ASP A 86 -4.64 10.86 -17.68
C ASP A 86 -4.37 12.29 -17.14
N LEU A 87 -3.89 12.41 -15.90
CA LEU A 87 -3.52 13.69 -15.31
C LEU A 87 -2.31 14.32 -15.99
N LEU A 88 -1.27 13.54 -16.29
CA LEU A 88 -0.08 14.02 -17.00
C LEU A 88 -0.41 14.55 -18.38
N GLU A 89 -1.31 13.88 -19.11
CA GLU A 89 -1.76 14.35 -20.42
C GLU A 89 -2.55 15.65 -20.32
N HIS A 90 -3.28 15.86 -19.22
CA HIS A 90 -4.07 17.06 -19.00
C HIS A 90 -3.23 18.25 -18.51
N LEU A 91 -2.28 18.02 -17.60
CA LEU A 91 -1.54 19.08 -16.92
C LEU A 91 -0.30 19.56 -17.68
N GLN A 92 0.42 18.66 -18.32
CA GLN A 92 1.67 18.93 -19.06
C GLN A 92 2.69 19.76 -18.25
N ILE A 93 2.85 19.44 -16.98
CA ILE A 93 3.76 20.12 -16.03
C ILE A 93 4.80 19.14 -15.51
N PRO A 94 5.94 19.63 -14.97
CA PRO A 94 6.96 18.79 -14.34
C PRO A 94 6.37 17.85 -13.30
N THR A 95 6.76 16.59 -13.38
CA THR A 95 6.19 15.51 -12.56
C THR A 95 7.24 14.77 -11.77
N VAL A 96 6.96 14.56 -10.50
CA VAL A 96 7.77 13.77 -9.57
C VAL A 96 6.99 12.53 -9.15
N LEU A 97 7.54 11.34 -9.39
CA LEU A 97 6.99 10.08 -8.88
C LEU A 97 7.83 9.58 -7.71
N HIS A 98 7.20 9.37 -6.57
CA HIS A 98 7.84 8.82 -5.38
C HIS A 98 7.27 7.43 -5.05
N MET A 99 8.11 6.41 -5.18
CA MET A 99 7.77 5.03 -4.85
C MET A 99 8.11 4.73 -3.40
N MET A 100 7.06 4.48 -2.60
CA MET A 100 7.18 4.19 -1.16
C MET A 100 7.26 2.69 -0.88
N ASP A 101 6.71 1.86 -1.77
CA ASP A 101 6.67 0.39 -1.68
C ASP A 101 6.87 -0.23 -3.05
N ASP A 102 7.44 -1.44 -3.10
CA ASP A 102 7.58 -2.22 -4.34
C ASP A 102 6.30 -3.01 -4.67
N TRP A 103 5.16 -2.33 -4.66
CA TRP A 103 3.88 -2.95 -4.99
C TRP A 103 3.78 -3.47 -6.45
N PRO A 104 4.47 -2.91 -7.48
CA PRO A 104 4.38 -3.44 -8.83
C PRO A 104 4.82 -4.91 -8.93
N SER A 105 5.73 -5.36 -8.06
CA SER A 105 6.16 -6.76 -7.99
C SER A 105 5.14 -7.66 -7.30
N THR A 106 4.31 -7.13 -6.42
CA THR A 106 3.42 -7.90 -5.53
C THR A 106 1.97 -7.95 -5.99
N ILE A 107 1.49 -6.97 -6.75
CA ILE A 107 0.07 -6.75 -7.05
C ILE A 107 -0.60 -7.90 -7.82
N SER A 108 0.17 -8.68 -8.56
CA SER A 108 -0.31 -9.82 -9.34
C SER A 108 0.26 -11.16 -8.83
N GLY A 109 0.61 -11.22 -7.54
CA GLY A 109 1.24 -12.39 -6.93
C GLY A 109 0.37 -13.66 -6.92
N SER A 110 -0.96 -13.53 -7.03
CA SER A 110 -1.92 -14.64 -7.00
C SER A 110 -3.00 -14.46 -8.06
N GLY A 111 -3.66 -15.56 -8.45
CA GLY A 111 -4.81 -15.55 -9.36
C GLY A 111 -4.54 -16.21 -10.72
N LEU A 112 -5.66 -16.50 -11.43
CA LEU A 112 -5.65 -17.26 -12.68
C LEU A 112 -4.85 -16.56 -13.79
N PHE A 113 -5.02 -15.26 -13.94
CA PHE A 113 -4.39 -14.45 -14.99
C PHE A 113 -3.21 -13.60 -14.48
N LYS A 114 -2.54 -14.04 -13.41
CA LYS A 114 -1.45 -13.28 -12.78
C LYS A 114 -0.33 -12.87 -13.73
N LYS A 115 0.08 -13.76 -14.66
CA LYS A 115 1.13 -13.46 -15.66
C LYS A 115 0.70 -12.38 -16.64
N TYR A 116 -0.56 -12.41 -17.07
CA TYR A 116 -1.14 -11.42 -17.96
C TYR A 116 -1.17 -10.04 -17.25
N TRP A 117 -1.76 -9.98 -16.06
CA TRP A 117 -1.87 -8.73 -15.31
C TRP A 117 -0.51 -8.15 -14.94
N ARG A 118 0.44 -8.99 -14.56
CA ARG A 118 1.80 -8.53 -14.30
C ARG A 118 2.40 -7.83 -15.53
N ARG A 119 2.23 -8.38 -16.72
CA ARG A 119 2.72 -7.77 -17.96
C ARG A 119 2.00 -6.46 -18.28
N VAL A 120 0.68 -6.42 -18.09
CA VAL A 120 -0.12 -5.21 -18.32
C VAL A 120 0.31 -4.10 -17.36
N ILE A 121 0.41 -4.39 -16.08
CA ILE A 121 0.81 -3.44 -15.04
C ILE A 121 2.25 -2.95 -15.29
N ASP A 122 3.18 -3.85 -15.55
CA ASP A 122 4.57 -3.50 -15.86
C ASP A 122 4.67 -2.57 -17.08
N ARG A 123 3.92 -2.86 -18.13
CA ARG A 123 3.88 -2.03 -19.33
C ARG A 123 3.37 -0.61 -19.02
N GLU A 124 2.22 -0.49 -18.37
CA GLU A 124 1.63 0.81 -18.01
C GLU A 124 2.54 1.59 -17.05
N PHE A 125 3.16 0.87 -16.12
CA PHE A 125 4.12 1.49 -15.19
C PHE A 125 5.35 2.03 -15.93
N ARG A 126 5.90 1.28 -16.90
CA ARG A 126 7.01 1.77 -17.75
C ARG A 126 6.62 2.99 -18.56
N VAL A 127 5.38 3.06 -19.04
CA VAL A 127 4.87 4.27 -19.73
C VAL A 127 4.86 5.45 -18.78
N LEU A 128 4.37 5.26 -17.54
CA LEU A 128 4.39 6.31 -16.53
C LEU A 128 5.82 6.76 -16.18
N LEU A 129 6.75 5.82 -15.98
CA LEU A 129 8.16 6.14 -15.75
C LEU A 129 8.76 6.95 -16.91
N GLY A 130 8.37 6.66 -18.15
CA GLY A 130 8.82 7.39 -19.34
C GLY A 130 8.31 8.83 -19.40
N LYS A 131 7.14 9.11 -18.84
CA LYS A 131 6.50 10.43 -18.82
C LYS A 131 6.83 11.26 -17.56
N THR A 132 7.56 10.69 -16.59
CA THR A 132 7.89 11.35 -15.33
C THR A 132 9.29 11.94 -15.38
N ASP A 133 9.44 13.18 -14.95
CA ASP A 133 10.71 13.93 -14.99
C ASP A 133 11.66 13.51 -13.89
N LEU A 134 11.15 13.30 -12.66
CA LEU A 134 11.96 12.94 -11.50
C LEU A 134 11.39 11.71 -10.81
N LEU A 135 12.23 10.71 -10.58
CA LEU A 135 11.88 9.46 -9.96
C LEU A 135 12.56 9.35 -8.59
N LEU A 136 11.76 9.20 -7.55
CA LEU A 136 12.22 9.02 -6.17
C LEU A 136 11.82 7.64 -5.66
N SER A 137 12.66 7.05 -4.80
CA SER A 137 12.36 5.81 -4.09
C SER A 137 12.66 5.94 -2.60
N ILE A 138 12.02 5.11 -1.78
CA ILE A 138 12.18 5.20 -0.32
C ILE A 138 13.55 4.73 0.19
N SER A 139 14.35 4.04 -0.63
CA SER A 139 15.66 3.52 -0.20
C SER A 139 16.62 3.34 -1.36
N ASP A 140 17.92 3.30 -1.03
CA ASP A 140 19.00 3.00 -1.98
C ASP A 140 18.80 1.64 -2.63
N ALA A 141 18.48 0.61 -1.84
CA ALA A 141 18.22 -0.74 -2.35
C ALA A 141 17.07 -0.78 -3.37
N MET A 142 16.00 -0.01 -3.15
CA MET A 142 14.91 0.10 -4.12
C MET A 142 15.36 0.84 -5.38
N SER A 143 16.19 1.88 -5.25
CA SER A 143 16.77 2.62 -6.39
C SER A 143 17.59 1.70 -7.29
N GLU A 144 18.45 0.86 -6.71
CA GLU A 144 19.28 -0.11 -7.43
C GLU A 144 18.45 -1.20 -8.12
N GLU A 145 17.45 -1.76 -7.42
CA GLU A 145 16.53 -2.74 -7.97
C GLU A 145 15.74 -2.15 -9.15
N TYR A 146 15.25 -0.91 -9.02
CA TYR A 146 14.49 -0.26 -10.08
C TYR A 146 15.35 0.14 -11.27
N LEU A 147 16.59 0.51 -11.06
CA LEU A 147 17.56 0.70 -12.14
C LEU A 147 17.75 -0.60 -12.93
N THR A 148 17.92 -1.72 -12.24
CA THR A 148 18.06 -3.05 -12.86
C THR A 148 16.79 -3.48 -13.60
N ARG A 149 15.63 -3.29 -13.00
CA ARG A 149 14.33 -3.77 -13.50
C ARG A 149 13.75 -2.91 -14.62
N TYR A 150 13.89 -1.60 -14.50
CA TYR A 150 13.24 -0.64 -15.39
C TYR A 150 14.21 0.16 -16.26
N GLY A 151 15.52 0.08 -15.99
CA GLY A 151 16.53 0.87 -16.70
C GLY A 151 16.43 2.38 -16.42
N ARG A 152 15.77 2.78 -15.33
CA ARG A 152 15.57 4.17 -14.93
C ARG A 152 16.17 4.41 -13.57
N ARG A 153 16.93 5.51 -13.44
CA ARG A 153 17.56 5.89 -12.18
C ARG A 153 16.53 6.56 -11.27
N PHE A 154 16.37 6.02 -10.07
CA PHE A 154 15.62 6.63 -8.97
C PHE A 154 16.60 7.27 -7.99
N ILE A 155 16.24 8.43 -7.47
CA ILE A 155 16.99 9.09 -6.41
C ILE A 155 16.42 8.62 -5.07
N PRO A 156 17.23 8.06 -4.16
CA PRO A 156 16.75 7.67 -2.84
C PRO A 156 16.31 8.90 -2.05
N PHE A 157 15.10 8.84 -1.52
CA PHE A 157 14.50 9.87 -0.69
C PHE A 157 13.84 9.19 0.51
N HIS A 158 14.63 9.08 1.58
CA HIS A 158 14.23 8.36 2.79
C HIS A 158 13.26 9.18 3.63
N ASN A 159 12.42 8.47 4.40
CA ASN A 159 11.66 9.12 5.47
C ASN A 159 12.63 9.67 6.51
N SER A 160 12.57 10.96 6.75
CA SER A 160 13.37 11.60 7.79
C SER A 160 12.81 11.28 9.18
N ILE A 161 13.72 11.00 10.10
CA ILE A 161 13.42 10.86 11.54
C ILE A 161 14.37 11.75 12.33
N GLU A 162 13.87 12.36 13.39
CA GLU A 162 14.70 13.07 14.33
C GLU A 162 15.37 12.05 15.28
N LEU A 163 16.64 11.74 15.01
CA LEU A 163 17.39 10.73 15.78
C LEU A 163 17.43 11.02 17.28
N GLU A 164 17.39 12.29 17.67
CA GLU A 164 17.39 12.72 19.08
C GLU A 164 16.17 12.17 19.86
N GLN A 165 15.02 12.06 19.21
CA GLN A 165 13.81 11.49 19.83
C GLN A 165 13.94 9.99 20.10
N PHE A 166 14.87 9.30 19.43
CA PHE A 166 15.13 7.86 19.56
C PHE A 166 16.37 7.56 20.39
N ASN A 167 17.08 8.58 20.87
CA ASN A 167 18.25 8.40 21.72
C ASN A 167 17.84 8.06 23.17
N ILE A 168 17.03 7.02 23.30
CA ILE A 168 16.63 6.50 24.60
C ILE A 168 17.81 5.69 25.16
N PRO A 169 18.32 6.02 26.35
CA PRO A 169 19.36 5.23 26.97
C PRO A 169 18.91 3.76 27.04
N ARG A 170 19.70 2.87 26.47
CA ARG A 170 19.43 1.44 26.60
C ARG A 170 19.38 1.13 28.10
N ARG A 171 18.20 0.87 28.62
CA ARG A 171 18.07 0.29 29.94
C ARG A 171 18.77 -1.07 29.90
N GLY A 172 20.03 -1.10 30.34
CA GLY A 172 20.78 -2.32 30.55
C GLY A 172 20.14 -3.13 31.66
N GLY A 173 19.00 -3.69 31.36
CA GLY A 173 18.37 -4.69 32.21
C GLY A 173 19.12 -5.98 32.01
N THR A 174 20.07 -6.31 32.87
CA THR A 174 20.48 -7.69 33.06
C THR A 174 19.24 -8.47 33.45
N ASN A 175 18.75 -9.26 32.50
CA ASN A 175 17.59 -10.12 32.74
C ASN A 175 18.05 -11.20 33.74
N LYS A 176 17.84 -10.96 35.01
CA LYS A 176 18.26 -11.85 36.12
C LYS A 176 17.68 -13.28 36.00
N ASN A 177 16.68 -13.46 35.15
CA ASN A 177 15.95 -14.73 35.01
C ASN A 177 16.24 -15.48 33.70
N ASN A 178 17.22 -15.11 32.90
CA ASN A 178 17.54 -15.74 31.61
C ASN A 178 16.36 -15.84 30.60
N ARG A 179 15.22 -15.17 30.90
CA ARG A 179 14.01 -15.15 30.05
C ARG A 179 14.19 -14.20 28.86
N ILE A 180 14.05 -14.71 27.65
CA ILE A 180 14.06 -13.89 26.43
C ILE A 180 12.64 -13.35 26.20
N ARG A 181 12.48 -12.02 26.15
CA ARG A 181 11.21 -11.37 25.85
C ARG A 181 11.24 -10.76 24.48
N ILE A 182 10.33 -11.22 23.62
CA ILE A 182 10.16 -10.74 22.25
C ILE A 182 8.87 -9.93 22.20
N LEU A 183 8.93 -8.72 21.63
CA LEU A 183 7.78 -7.86 21.44
C LEU A 183 7.53 -7.68 19.95
N TYR A 184 6.33 -8.05 19.49
CA TYR A 184 5.82 -7.69 18.19
C TYR A 184 4.79 -6.57 18.33
N VAL A 185 4.98 -5.47 17.60
CA VAL A 185 4.03 -4.36 17.52
C VAL A 185 3.66 -4.16 16.06
N GLY A 186 2.39 -4.37 15.70
CA GLY A 186 1.96 -4.22 14.32
C GLY A 186 0.61 -4.84 14.02
N ARG A 187 0.16 -4.68 12.78
CA ARG A 187 -1.08 -5.30 12.29
C ARG A 187 -0.87 -6.78 12.05
N ILE A 188 -1.92 -7.57 12.33
CA ILE A 188 -1.99 -8.98 11.93
C ILE A 188 -2.93 -9.06 10.72
N GLY A 189 -2.34 -9.12 9.53
CA GLY A 189 -3.08 -9.21 8.28
C GLY A 189 -2.77 -10.50 7.52
N THR A 190 -3.42 -10.69 6.38
CA THR A 190 -3.21 -11.86 5.51
C THR A 190 -1.76 -12.02 5.06
N ALA A 191 -1.01 -10.93 4.96
CA ALA A 191 0.38 -10.93 4.49
C ALA A 191 1.37 -11.48 5.53
N ASN A 192 1.14 -11.27 6.84
CA ASN A 192 2.11 -11.61 7.90
C ASN A 192 1.58 -12.63 8.92
N ARG A 193 0.29 -13.00 8.87
CA ARG A 193 -0.31 -13.98 9.79
C ARG A 193 0.43 -15.32 9.77
N SER A 194 0.71 -15.84 8.58
CA SER A 194 1.42 -17.13 8.45
C SER A 194 2.84 -17.10 9.02
N SER A 195 3.54 -15.98 8.84
CA SER A 195 4.88 -15.78 9.39
C SER A 195 4.87 -15.69 10.92
N LEU A 196 3.89 -14.96 11.49
CA LEU A 196 3.72 -14.87 12.94
C LEU A 196 3.35 -16.22 13.57
N LEU A 197 2.46 -16.99 12.94
CA LEU A 197 2.12 -18.34 13.41
C LEU A 197 3.32 -19.27 13.36
N ARG A 198 4.12 -19.24 12.28
CA ARG A 198 5.38 -19.99 12.20
C ARG A 198 6.35 -19.59 13.31
N PHE A 199 6.49 -18.30 13.55
CA PHE A 199 7.37 -17.77 14.58
C PHE A 199 6.92 -18.21 15.98
N ALA A 200 5.64 -18.11 16.29
CA ALA A 200 5.07 -18.60 17.54
C ALA A 200 5.31 -20.12 17.74
N LYS A 201 5.19 -20.90 16.66
CA LYS A 201 5.48 -22.35 16.70
C LYS A 201 6.95 -22.63 17.02
N ILE A 202 7.87 -21.92 16.38
CA ILE A 202 9.31 -22.02 16.66
C ILE A 202 9.60 -21.71 18.13
N ILE A 203 9.01 -20.63 18.67
CA ILE A 203 9.15 -20.28 20.08
C ILE A 203 8.65 -21.42 20.99
N SER A 204 7.50 -22.00 20.66
CA SER A 204 6.95 -23.13 21.43
C SER A 204 7.90 -24.35 21.40
N GLU A 205 8.52 -24.65 20.26
CA GLU A 205 9.51 -25.73 20.13
C GLU A 205 10.77 -25.46 20.96
N TYR A 206 11.27 -24.21 20.99
CA TYR A 206 12.39 -23.80 21.84
C TYR A 206 12.06 -23.92 23.32
N ASN A 207 10.87 -23.49 23.75
CA ASN A 207 10.43 -23.61 25.13
C ASN A 207 10.31 -25.08 25.56
N PHE A 208 9.87 -25.97 24.65
CA PHE A 208 9.85 -27.40 24.90
C PHE A 208 11.25 -27.98 25.11
N GLN A 209 12.29 -27.37 24.50
CA GLN A 209 13.70 -27.75 24.67
C GLN A 209 14.34 -27.14 25.93
N GLY A 210 13.56 -26.44 26.77
CA GLY A 210 14.03 -25.88 28.03
C GLY A 210 14.47 -24.41 27.98
N PHE A 211 14.27 -23.73 26.86
CA PHE A 211 14.46 -22.28 26.80
C PHE A 211 13.23 -21.55 27.37
N ASP A 212 13.42 -20.35 27.93
CA ASP A 212 12.33 -19.51 28.44
C ASP A 212 12.18 -18.28 27.54
N VAL A 213 11.32 -18.40 26.52
CA VAL A 213 11.05 -17.34 25.53
C VAL A 213 9.58 -16.92 25.61
N GLU A 214 9.35 -15.64 25.84
CA GLU A 214 8.02 -15.03 25.90
C GLU A 214 7.80 -14.16 24.66
N LEU A 215 6.69 -14.36 23.94
CA LEU A 215 6.27 -13.53 22.82
C LEU A 215 5.04 -12.70 23.20
N ASN A 216 5.19 -11.39 23.20
CA ASN A 216 4.11 -10.45 23.42
C ASN A 216 3.71 -9.81 22.08
N ILE A 217 2.41 -9.81 21.75
CA ILE A 217 1.88 -9.25 20.51
C ILE A 217 0.94 -8.10 20.83
N TYR A 218 1.29 -6.91 20.36
CA TYR A 218 0.45 -5.71 20.42
C TYR A 218 -0.09 -5.40 19.03
N THR A 219 -1.40 -5.51 18.87
CA THR A 219 -2.08 -5.27 17.59
C THR A 219 -3.41 -4.55 17.80
N LYS A 220 -3.86 -3.82 16.77
CA LYS A 220 -5.21 -3.24 16.72
C LYS A 220 -6.28 -4.25 16.26
N ASP A 221 -5.87 -5.36 15.66
CA ASP A 221 -6.76 -6.33 15.02
C ASP A 221 -7.15 -7.42 16.04
N TYR A 222 -8.06 -7.08 16.95
CA TYR A 222 -8.53 -8.01 18.02
C TYR A 222 -9.49 -9.11 17.53
N ASN A 223 -9.99 -9.03 16.29
CA ASN A 223 -11.04 -9.90 15.77
C ASN A 223 -10.72 -10.55 14.41
N SER A 224 -9.47 -10.83 14.13
CA SER A 224 -9.09 -11.49 12.85
C SER A 224 -8.66 -12.95 13.03
#